data_0f4c6950b8454aca4eb314935ef9f1f6
#
_entry.id   0f4c6950b8454aca4eb314935ef9f1f6
#
_cell.length_a   1.000
_cell.length_b   1.000
_cell.length_c   1.000
_cell.angle_alpha   90.00
_cell.angle_beta   90.00
_cell.angle_gamma   90.00
#
_symmetry.space_group_name_H-M   'P 1'
#
loop_
_entity.id
_entity.type
_entity.pdbx_description
1 polymer ?
#
loop_
_entity_poly.entity_id
_entity_poly.type
_entity_poly.pdbx_seq_one_letter_code
_entity_poly.pdbx_strand_id
1 'polypeptide(L)'
;LKVAEANAAGTPLLDPFQEDEEVPLEELPSIVVVVDEFADMIMIVGKKVEHLIARIAQKARAAGIHLILATQRPSVDVITGLIKANIPSRIAFQVSSKIDSRTILDQGGAEQLLGAGDMLYMPAGQGVPERVHGAFVGDDEVHRVVDSWKQKSEPNYLDEITSELQETGPIPGWSDVDNSYSSDENDELYDEAVAFVIESRRASISAVQRKLRIGYNRAARIIEAMEMAGLVSEMSSNGSREVLVPKQQ
;
A
#
# COMPACT_ATOMS: atom_id res chain seq x y z
N LEU A 1 -18.94 -4.46 -18.28
CA LEU A 1 -20.34 -4.18 -18.70
C LEU A 1 -20.42 -3.74 -20.15
N LYS A 2 -19.87 -2.58 -20.55
CA LYS A 2 -19.96 -2.08 -21.94
C LYS A 2 -19.34 -3.04 -22.96
N VAL A 3 -18.20 -3.66 -22.67
CA VAL A 3 -17.56 -4.65 -23.53
C VAL A 3 -18.43 -5.90 -23.63
N ALA A 4 -18.98 -6.39 -22.51
CA ALA A 4 -19.90 -7.53 -22.49
C ALA A 4 -21.17 -7.27 -23.32
N GLU A 5 -21.77 -6.09 -23.17
CA GLU A 5 -22.96 -5.68 -23.93
C GLU A 5 -22.67 -5.59 -25.43
N ALA A 6 -21.52 -5.02 -25.81
CA ALA A 6 -21.10 -4.90 -27.21
C ALA A 6 -20.81 -6.27 -27.84
N ASN A 7 -20.13 -7.15 -27.11
CA ASN A 7 -19.82 -8.50 -27.53
C ASN A 7 -21.12 -9.33 -27.71
N ALA A 8 -22.07 -9.22 -26.77
CA ALA A 8 -23.36 -9.88 -26.85
C ALA A 8 -24.22 -9.35 -28.02
N ALA A 9 -24.07 -8.07 -28.37
CA ALA A 9 -24.75 -7.45 -29.51
C ALA A 9 -24.10 -7.76 -30.88
N GLY A 10 -22.94 -8.45 -30.89
CA GLY A 10 -22.20 -8.76 -32.11
C GLY A 10 -21.49 -7.56 -32.74
N THR A 11 -21.32 -6.49 -31.98
CA THR A 11 -20.59 -5.27 -32.36
C THR A 11 -19.45 -4.98 -31.34
N PRO A 12 -18.39 -5.82 -31.30
CA PRO A 12 -17.34 -5.70 -30.31
C PRO A 12 -16.67 -4.32 -30.37
N LEU A 13 -16.29 -3.80 -29.22
CA LEU A 13 -15.45 -2.61 -29.13
C LEU A 13 -14.02 -3.01 -29.46
N LEU A 14 -13.34 -2.17 -30.22
CA LEU A 14 -11.95 -2.40 -30.60
C LEU A 14 -10.99 -1.75 -29.60
N ASP A 15 -9.79 -2.31 -29.48
CA ASP A 15 -8.74 -1.78 -28.63
C ASP A 15 -8.19 -0.46 -29.24
N PRO A 16 -8.37 0.69 -28.56
CA PRO A 16 -7.92 1.98 -29.09
C PRO A 16 -6.40 2.16 -29.09
N PHE A 17 -5.64 1.24 -28.49
CA PHE A 17 -4.18 1.28 -28.39
C PHE A 17 -3.48 0.42 -29.46
N GLN A 18 -4.24 -0.33 -30.25
CA GLN A 18 -3.74 -1.14 -31.36
C GLN A 18 -4.26 -0.55 -32.67
N GLU A 19 -3.54 0.44 -33.21
CA GLU A 19 -3.96 1.20 -34.41
C GLU A 19 -3.90 0.38 -35.71
N ASP A 20 -3.05 -0.66 -35.75
CA ASP A 20 -2.79 -1.44 -36.97
C ASP A 20 -3.61 -2.75 -37.09
N GLU A 21 -4.30 -3.17 -36.03
CA GLU A 21 -5.12 -4.40 -36.00
C GLU A 21 -6.48 -4.14 -35.33
N GLU A 22 -7.55 -4.59 -35.98
CA GLU A 22 -8.91 -4.57 -35.39
C GLU A 22 -9.04 -5.66 -34.31
N VAL A 23 -8.39 -5.46 -33.14
CA VAL A 23 -8.45 -6.40 -32.02
C VAL A 23 -9.67 -6.08 -31.15
N PRO A 24 -10.63 -7.01 -31.04
CA PRO A 24 -11.76 -6.82 -30.15
C PRO A 24 -11.32 -6.79 -28.67
N LEU A 25 -11.89 -5.86 -27.91
CA LEU A 25 -11.71 -5.83 -26.47
C LEU A 25 -12.35 -7.06 -25.81
N GLU A 26 -11.58 -7.74 -24.98
CA GLU A 26 -12.07 -8.82 -24.14
C GLU A 26 -12.62 -8.29 -22.80
N GLU A 27 -13.51 -9.05 -22.19
CA GLU A 27 -13.99 -8.73 -20.85
C GLU A 27 -12.86 -8.94 -19.84
N LEU A 28 -12.57 -7.90 -19.04
CA LEU A 28 -11.65 -8.06 -17.94
C LEU A 28 -12.30 -8.88 -16.82
N PRO A 29 -11.63 -9.94 -16.33
CA PRO A 29 -12.11 -10.71 -15.20
C PRO A 29 -12.10 -9.87 -13.92
N SER A 30 -12.97 -10.21 -12.97
CA SER A 30 -12.86 -9.67 -11.62
C SER A 30 -11.59 -10.20 -10.94
N ILE A 31 -10.89 -9.33 -10.25
CA ILE A 31 -9.68 -9.66 -9.49
C ILE A 31 -10.01 -9.59 -8.00
N VAL A 32 -9.72 -10.65 -7.26
CA VAL A 32 -9.83 -10.65 -5.80
C VAL A 32 -8.41 -10.76 -5.22
N VAL A 33 -8.02 -9.74 -4.47
CA VAL A 33 -6.74 -9.71 -3.77
C VAL A 33 -6.99 -10.02 -2.30
N VAL A 34 -6.42 -11.11 -1.80
CA VAL A 34 -6.55 -11.53 -0.41
C VAL A 34 -5.19 -11.36 0.28
N VAL A 35 -5.18 -10.65 1.40
CA VAL A 35 -4.02 -10.48 2.27
C VAL A 35 -4.36 -11.11 3.62
N ASP A 36 -3.70 -12.21 3.96
CA ASP A 36 -3.98 -13.01 5.15
C ASP A 36 -3.54 -12.32 6.44
N GLU A 37 -2.32 -11.75 6.47
CA GLU A 37 -1.83 -10.94 7.60
C GLU A 37 -1.31 -9.59 7.10
N PHE A 38 -2.20 -8.59 7.13
CA PHE A 38 -1.88 -7.25 6.64
C PHE A 38 -0.83 -6.53 7.51
N ALA A 39 -0.79 -6.86 8.82
CA ALA A 39 0.21 -6.26 9.71
C ALA A 39 1.65 -6.58 9.28
N ASP A 40 1.91 -7.79 8.79
CA ASP A 40 3.27 -8.15 8.36
C ASP A 40 3.70 -7.34 7.13
N MET A 41 2.79 -7.06 6.19
CA MET A 41 3.09 -6.17 5.06
C MET A 41 3.44 -4.74 5.52
N ILE A 42 2.67 -4.19 6.47
CA ILE A 42 2.94 -2.86 7.03
C ILE A 42 4.27 -2.84 7.79
N MET A 43 4.60 -3.90 8.52
CA MET A 43 5.86 -3.98 9.29
C MET A 43 7.09 -4.13 8.40
N ILE A 44 6.99 -4.84 7.28
CA ILE A 44 8.11 -5.10 6.37
C ILE A 44 8.33 -3.93 5.41
N VAL A 45 7.26 -3.42 4.79
CA VAL A 45 7.34 -2.43 3.69
C VAL A 45 7.01 -1.01 4.18
N GLY A 46 6.36 -0.88 5.34
CA GLY A 46 6.04 0.40 5.94
C GLY A 46 4.87 1.14 5.28
N LYS A 47 4.85 2.46 5.46
CA LYS A 47 3.74 3.34 5.04
C LYS A 47 3.46 3.34 3.53
N LYS A 48 4.42 2.93 2.71
CA LYS A 48 4.25 2.83 1.26
C LYS A 48 3.11 1.87 0.90
N VAL A 49 3.01 0.73 1.58
CA VAL A 49 1.91 -0.24 1.38
C VAL A 49 0.57 0.38 1.73
N GLU A 50 0.48 1.12 2.82
CA GLU A 50 -0.75 1.79 3.24
C GLU A 50 -1.30 2.71 2.13
N HIS A 51 -0.44 3.55 1.55
CA HIS A 51 -0.83 4.43 0.44
C HIS A 51 -1.21 3.67 -0.83
N LEU A 52 -0.50 2.59 -1.17
CA LEU A 52 -0.82 1.77 -2.34
C LEU A 52 -2.16 1.07 -2.19
N ILE A 53 -2.44 0.47 -1.03
CA ILE A 53 -3.73 -0.15 -0.72
C ILE A 53 -4.86 0.89 -0.77
N ALA A 54 -4.66 2.06 -0.16
CA ALA A 54 -5.66 3.13 -0.23
C ALA A 54 -5.96 3.55 -1.68
N ARG A 55 -4.94 3.69 -2.53
CA ARG A 55 -5.11 4.00 -3.96
C ARG A 55 -5.86 2.90 -4.71
N ILE A 56 -5.53 1.63 -4.47
CA ILE A 56 -6.25 0.51 -5.06
C ILE A 56 -7.72 0.56 -4.62
N ALA A 57 -7.98 0.68 -3.32
CA ALA A 57 -9.34 0.74 -2.78
C ALA A 57 -10.18 1.88 -3.38
N GLN A 58 -9.56 3.06 -3.63
CA GLN A 58 -10.24 4.20 -4.23
C GLN A 58 -10.56 4.02 -5.72
N LYS A 59 -9.62 3.46 -6.50
CA LYS A 59 -9.69 3.46 -7.97
C LYS A 59 -10.16 2.13 -8.56
N ALA A 60 -9.86 1.04 -7.90
CA ALA A 60 -10.04 -0.30 -8.45
C ALA A 60 -11.48 -0.82 -8.40
N ARG A 61 -12.35 -0.20 -7.61
CA ARG A 61 -13.78 -0.59 -7.51
C ARG A 61 -14.47 -0.59 -8.86
N ALA A 62 -14.22 0.42 -9.69
CA ALA A 62 -14.79 0.52 -11.02
C ALA A 62 -14.22 -0.52 -12.01
N ALA A 63 -13.01 -1.01 -11.75
CA ALA A 63 -12.32 -2.02 -12.54
C ALA A 63 -12.64 -3.47 -12.11
N GLY A 64 -13.51 -3.67 -11.10
CA GLY A 64 -13.83 -5.00 -10.60
C GLY A 64 -12.72 -5.65 -9.77
N ILE A 65 -11.88 -4.85 -9.12
CA ILE A 65 -10.85 -5.34 -8.20
C ILE A 65 -11.38 -5.24 -6.78
N HIS A 66 -11.35 -6.35 -6.07
CA HIS A 66 -11.85 -6.48 -4.70
C HIS A 66 -10.69 -6.80 -3.75
N LEU A 67 -10.67 -6.14 -2.58
CA LEU A 67 -9.66 -6.35 -1.56
C LEU A 67 -10.27 -7.00 -0.33
N ILE A 68 -9.63 -8.07 0.17
CA ILE A 68 -9.91 -8.69 1.45
C ILE A 68 -8.63 -8.62 2.27
N LEU A 69 -8.62 -7.75 3.29
CA LEU A 69 -7.47 -7.58 4.17
C LEU A 69 -7.81 -8.17 5.53
N ALA A 70 -7.02 -9.13 5.99
CA ALA A 70 -7.16 -9.73 7.30
C ALA A 70 -5.92 -9.43 8.16
N THR A 71 -6.10 -9.39 9.47
CA THR A 71 -5.00 -9.29 10.44
C THR A 71 -5.41 -9.83 11.80
N GLN A 72 -4.49 -10.47 12.48
CA GLN A 72 -4.60 -10.89 13.88
C GLN A 72 -4.00 -9.85 14.85
N ARG A 73 -3.47 -8.72 14.31
CA ARG A 73 -2.85 -7.64 15.08
C ARG A 73 -3.58 -6.32 14.85
N PRO A 74 -4.74 -6.11 15.50
CA PRO A 74 -5.57 -4.93 15.29
C PRO A 74 -5.00 -3.70 16.03
N SER A 75 -3.80 -3.26 15.66
CA SER A 75 -3.18 -2.06 16.22
C SER A 75 -3.54 -0.80 15.40
N VAL A 76 -3.41 0.37 16.01
CA VAL A 76 -3.65 1.65 15.34
C VAL A 76 -2.65 1.94 14.22
N ASP A 77 -1.47 1.32 14.28
CA ASP A 77 -0.42 1.44 13.26
C ASP A 77 -0.73 0.59 12.02
N VAL A 78 -1.56 -0.43 12.16
CA VAL A 78 -2.00 -1.33 11.07
C VAL A 78 -3.34 -0.88 10.51
N ILE A 79 -4.32 -0.64 11.38
CA ILE A 79 -5.68 -0.21 10.99
C ILE A 79 -5.78 1.30 11.16
N THR A 80 -5.07 2.00 10.28
CA THR A 80 -4.97 3.46 10.31
C THR A 80 -6.24 4.16 9.84
N GLY A 81 -6.31 5.46 10.06
CA GLY A 81 -7.41 6.30 9.55
C GLY A 81 -7.50 6.26 8.01
N LEU A 82 -6.36 6.18 7.31
CA LEU A 82 -6.33 6.10 5.85
C LEU A 82 -6.92 4.78 5.35
N ILE A 83 -6.57 3.65 5.97
CA ILE A 83 -7.14 2.33 5.65
C ILE A 83 -8.64 2.33 5.93
N LYS A 84 -9.09 2.80 7.11
CA LYS A 84 -10.51 2.85 7.48
C LYS A 84 -11.37 3.70 6.55
N ALA A 85 -10.83 4.80 6.07
CA ALA A 85 -11.52 5.70 5.15
C ALA A 85 -11.76 5.08 3.77
N ASN A 86 -10.85 4.19 3.32
CA ASN A 86 -10.89 3.60 1.99
C ASN A 86 -11.44 2.17 1.96
N ILE A 87 -11.46 1.50 3.11
CA ILE A 87 -12.06 0.17 3.32
C ILE A 87 -13.13 0.30 4.39
N PRO A 88 -14.31 0.78 4.03
CA PRO A 88 -15.36 1.12 4.99
C PRO A 88 -16.13 -0.09 5.53
N SER A 89 -16.16 -1.21 4.79
CA SER A 89 -16.78 -2.46 5.28
C SER A 89 -15.79 -3.19 6.16
N ARG A 90 -16.21 -3.54 7.38
CA ARG A 90 -15.32 -4.15 8.38
C ARG A 90 -16.02 -5.30 9.09
N ILE A 91 -15.23 -6.30 9.44
CA ILE A 91 -15.64 -7.44 10.27
C ILE A 91 -14.68 -7.52 11.44
N ALA A 92 -15.21 -7.62 12.64
CA ALA A 92 -14.44 -7.96 13.83
C ALA A 92 -14.96 -9.27 14.42
N PHE A 93 -14.10 -10.25 14.51
CA PHE A 93 -14.30 -11.43 15.36
C PHE A 93 -13.99 -11.08 16.81
N GLN A 94 -14.09 -12.06 17.71
CA GLN A 94 -13.76 -11.85 19.12
C GLN A 94 -12.33 -11.33 19.27
N VAL A 95 -12.17 -10.27 20.06
CA VAL A 95 -10.89 -9.64 20.40
C VAL A 95 -10.66 -9.64 21.90
N SER A 96 -9.40 -9.48 22.33
CA SER A 96 -9.02 -9.53 23.73
C SER A 96 -9.44 -8.28 24.52
N SER A 97 -9.58 -7.14 23.86
CA SER A 97 -9.84 -5.88 24.55
C SER A 97 -10.84 -4.99 23.82
N LYS A 98 -11.47 -4.08 24.57
CA LYS A 98 -12.31 -3.03 24.02
C LYS A 98 -11.52 -2.04 23.16
N ILE A 99 -10.22 -1.92 23.39
CA ILE A 99 -9.33 -1.07 22.58
C ILE A 99 -9.22 -1.66 21.18
N ASP A 100 -9.01 -2.97 21.05
CA ASP A 100 -8.93 -3.65 19.77
C ASP A 100 -10.24 -3.53 18.98
N SER A 101 -11.37 -3.71 19.67
CA SER A 101 -12.69 -3.50 19.07
C SER A 101 -12.84 -2.08 18.49
N ARG A 102 -12.42 -1.07 19.25
CA ARG A 102 -12.45 0.33 18.78
C ARG A 102 -11.49 0.58 17.64
N THR A 103 -10.34 -0.06 17.64
CA THR A 103 -9.38 0.04 16.54
C THR A 103 -9.98 -0.45 15.23
N ILE A 104 -10.75 -1.55 15.26
CA ILE A 104 -11.37 -2.12 14.06
C ILE A 104 -12.66 -1.35 13.71
N LEU A 105 -13.60 -1.22 14.65
CA LEU A 105 -14.98 -0.80 14.39
C LEU A 105 -15.29 0.65 14.80
N ASP A 106 -14.32 1.37 15.36
CA ASP A 106 -14.48 2.68 16.00
C ASP A 106 -15.39 2.66 17.24
N GLN A 107 -15.82 1.46 17.68
CA GLN A 107 -16.66 1.24 18.84
C GLN A 107 -16.35 -0.11 19.52
N GLY A 108 -16.73 -0.24 20.80
CA GLY A 108 -16.61 -1.50 21.54
C GLY A 108 -17.69 -2.51 21.14
N GLY A 109 -17.53 -3.75 21.63
CA GLY A 109 -18.49 -4.83 21.46
C GLY A 109 -17.86 -6.15 20.99
N ALA A 110 -16.80 -6.09 20.18
CA ALA A 110 -16.15 -7.31 19.71
C ALA A 110 -15.44 -8.09 20.84
N GLU A 111 -15.09 -7.45 21.93
CA GLU A 111 -14.56 -8.09 23.13
C GLU A 111 -15.60 -8.96 23.87
N GLN A 112 -16.88 -8.81 23.54
CA GLN A 112 -17.99 -9.54 24.17
C GLN A 112 -18.50 -10.70 23.30
N LEU A 113 -17.91 -10.91 22.14
CA LEU A 113 -18.28 -11.99 21.23
C LEU A 113 -17.90 -13.35 21.80
N LEU A 114 -18.58 -14.39 21.34
CA LEU A 114 -18.45 -15.76 21.86
C LEU A 114 -17.30 -16.56 21.23
N GLY A 115 -16.69 -16.04 20.15
CA GLY A 115 -15.72 -16.80 19.34
C GLY A 115 -16.39 -17.73 18.34
N ALA A 116 -15.62 -18.64 17.74
CA ALA A 116 -16.11 -19.68 16.84
C ALA A 116 -16.99 -19.15 15.68
N GLY A 117 -16.65 -18.01 15.10
CA GLY A 117 -17.37 -17.40 13.98
C GLY A 117 -18.37 -16.31 14.38
N ASP A 118 -18.59 -16.07 15.68
CA ASP A 118 -19.39 -14.93 16.16
C ASP A 118 -18.65 -13.62 15.83
N MET A 119 -19.30 -12.70 15.13
CA MET A 119 -18.68 -11.49 14.60
C MET A 119 -19.59 -10.28 14.64
N LEU A 120 -18.97 -9.12 14.60
CA LEU A 120 -19.63 -7.84 14.30
C LEU A 120 -19.28 -7.42 12.89
N TYR A 121 -20.29 -7.30 12.05
CA TYR A 121 -20.16 -6.82 10.67
C TYR A 121 -20.61 -5.38 10.58
N MET A 122 -19.77 -4.52 10.04
CA MET A 122 -20.07 -3.12 9.76
C MET A 122 -20.06 -2.90 8.25
N PRO A 123 -21.22 -2.84 7.60
CA PRO A 123 -21.31 -2.52 6.17
C PRO A 123 -20.91 -1.08 5.90
N ALA A 124 -20.51 -0.81 4.66
CA ALA A 124 -20.17 0.55 4.22
C ALA A 124 -21.37 1.50 4.37
N GLY A 125 -21.12 2.67 4.95
CA GLY A 125 -22.14 3.71 5.13
C GLY A 125 -23.05 3.53 6.34
N GLN A 126 -22.87 2.48 7.15
CA GLN A 126 -23.57 2.30 8.41
C GLN A 126 -22.64 2.60 9.60
N GLY A 127 -23.18 3.24 10.62
CA GLY A 127 -22.44 3.56 11.86
C GLY A 127 -22.62 2.51 12.97
N VAL A 128 -23.53 1.55 12.80
CA VAL A 128 -23.83 0.52 13.80
C VAL A 128 -23.55 -0.84 13.18
N PRO A 129 -22.70 -1.65 13.79
CA PRO A 129 -22.43 -3.00 13.31
C PRO A 129 -23.59 -3.94 13.62
N GLU A 130 -23.78 -4.90 12.74
CA GLU A 130 -24.70 -6.01 12.88
C GLU A 130 -23.97 -7.22 13.47
N ARG A 131 -24.58 -7.89 14.46
CA ARG A 131 -24.02 -9.15 14.97
C ARG A 131 -24.43 -10.29 14.04
N VAL A 132 -23.45 -10.98 13.50
CA VAL A 132 -23.64 -12.12 12.61
C VAL A 132 -22.88 -13.30 13.19
N HIS A 133 -23.45 -14.49 13.11
CA HIS A 133 -22.77 -15.70 13.53
C HIS A 133 -22.38 -16.50 12.28
N GLY A 134 -21.10 -16.46 11.92
CA GLY A 134 -20.52 -17.31 10.89
C GLY A 134 -20.35 -18.75 11.39
N ALA A 135 -20.40 -19.72 10.48
CA ALA A 135 -20.06 -21.08 10.82
C ALA A 135 -18.57 -21.20 11.20
N PHE A 136 -18.27 -22.00 12.20
CA PHE A 136 -16.90 -22.41 12.45
C PHE A 136 -16.45 -23.35 11.34
N VAL A 137 -15.27 -23.12 10.78
CA VAL A 137 -14.65 -23.95 9.75
C VAL A 137 -13.43 -24.62 10.33
N GLY A 138 -13.43 -25.94 10.40
CA GLY A 138 -12.31 -26.72 10.90
C GLY A 138 -11.26 -26.99 9.81
N ASP A 139 -10.05 -27.35 10.22
CA ASP A 139 -8.93 -27.62 9.32
C ASP A 139 -9.25 -28.70 8.28
N ASP A 140 -9.95 -29.77 8.69
CA ASP A 140 -10.39 -30.82 7.76
C ASP A 140 -11.35 -30.31 6.69
N GLU A 141 -12.16 -29.30 6.99
CA GLU A 141 -13.07 -28.68 6.02
C GLU A 141 -12.31 -27.81 5.05
N VAL A 142 -11.32 -27.05 5.54
CA VAL A 142 -10.41 -26.26 4.69
C VAL A 142 -9.69 -27.18 3.71
N HIS A 143 -9.09 -28.28 4.18
CA HIS A 143 -8.40 -29.25 3.33
C HIS A 143 -9.34 -29.84 2.26
N ARG A 144 -10.56 -30.24 2.62
CA ARG A 144 -11.52 -30.77 1.65
C ARG A 144 -11.87 -29.76 0.55
N VAL A 145 -12.05 -28.50 0.92
CA VAL A 145 -12.34 -27.43 -0.07
C VAL A 145 -11.14 -27.21 -0.99
N VAL A 146 -9.93 -27.13 -0.42
CA VAL A 146 -8.70 -26.96 -1.20
C VAL A 146 -8.51 -28.14 -2.17
N ASP A 147 -8.64 -29.38 -1.71
CA ASP A 147 -8.50 -30.56 -2.54
C ASP A 147 -9.55 -30.63 -3.66
N SER A 148 -10.79 -30.21 -3.35
CA SER A 148 -11.84 -30.11 -4.37
C SER A 148 -11.48 -29.12 -5.48
N TRP A 149 -10.84 -28.00 -5.13
CA TRP A 149 -10.40 -27.02 -6.14
C TRP A 149 -9.18 -27.51 -6.93
N LYS A 150 -8.20 -28.13 -6.28
CA LYS A 150 -7.04 -28.75 -6.95
C LYS A 150 -7.42 -29.81 -7.97
N GLN A 151 -8.54 -30.52 -7.74
CA GLN A 151 -9.05 -31.51 -8.70
C GLN A 151 -9.70 -30.90 -9.94
N LYS A 152 -10.09 -29.62 -9.91
CA LYS A 152 -10.78 -28.96 -11.03
C LYS A 152 -9.81 -28.40 -12.07
N SER A 153 -8.71 -27.84 -11.66
CA SER A 153 -7.68 -27.31 -12.54
C SER A 153 -6.36 -27.13 -11.79
N GLU A 154 -5.26 -27.16 -12.53
CA GLU A 154 -3.98 -26.72 -12.01
C GLU A 154 -3.93 -25.18 -11.90
N PRO A 155 -3.15 -24.64 -10.95
CA PRO A 155 -2.99 -23.20 -10.84
C PRO A 155 -2.22 -22.66 -12.05
N ASN A 156 -2.64 -21.50 -12.54
CA ASN A 156 -1.92 -20.73 -13.53
C ASN A 156 -1.24 -19.55 -12.83
N TYR A 157 0.04 -19.71 -12.51
CA TYR A 157 0.84 -18.67 -11.87
C TYR A 157 1.30 -17.63 -12.89
N LEU A 158 1.25 -16.36 -12.51
CA LEU A 158 1.83 -15.26 -13.26
C LEU A 158 3.26 -15.05 -12.76
N ASP A 159 4.24 -15.50 -13.53
CA ASP A 159 5.67 -15.42 -13.18
C ASP A 159 6.13 -13.97 -12.97
N GLU A 160 5.49 -13.01 -13.63
CA GLU A 160 5.75 -11.58 -13.50
C GLU A 160 5.48 -11.02 -12.09
N ILE A 161 4.59 -11.66 -11.32
CA ILE A 161 4.29 -11.25 -9.93
C ILE A 161 5.34 -11.79 -8.96
N THR A 162 5.96 -12.93 -9.28
CA THR A 162 6.95 -13.61 -8.42
C THR A 162 8.40 -13.29 -8.78
N SER A 163 8.65 -12.81 -10.00
CA SER A 163 9.96 -12.30 -10.39
C SER A 163 10.21 -10.96 -9.69
N GLU A 164 11.43 -10.77 -9.19
CA GLU A 164 11.84 -9.44 -8.71
C GLU A 164 11.53 -8.42 -9.80
N LEU A 165 10.71 -7.43 -9.47
CA LEU A 165 10.45 -6.30 -10.35
C LEU A 165 11.81 -5.63 -10.62
N GLN A 166 12.44 -5.97 -11.75
CA GLN A 166 13.40 -5.05 -12.34
C GLN A 166 12.65 -3.74 -12.45
N GLU A 167 13.21 -2.67 -11.91
CA GLU A 167 12.63 -1.33 -11.94
C GLU A 167 12.23 -0.99 -13.37
N THR A 168 11.04 -1.41 -13.76
CA THR A 168 10.41 -0.97 -14.99
C THR A 168 10.10 0.50 -14.76
N GLY A 169 10.67 1.34 -15.59
CA GLY A 169 10.56 2.80 -15.51
C GLY A 169 9.15 3.32 -15.25
N PRO A 170 8.94 4.61 -15.16
CA PRO A 170 7.70 5.21 -14.66
C PRO A 170 6.49 4.63 -15.40
N ILE A 171 5.58 4.03 -14.64
CA ILE A 171 4.35 3.45 -15.16
C ILE A 171 3.53 4.57 -15.81
N PRO A 172 3.14 4.45 -17.09
CA PRO A 172 2.35 5.49 -17.76
C PRO A 172 1.09 5.85 -16.98
N GLY A 173 0.91 7.11 -16.65
CA GLY A 173 -0.19 7.60 -15.80
C GLY A 173 0.12 7.63 -14.30
N TRP A 174 1.31 7.22 -13.88
CA TRP A 174 1.85 7.45 -12.55
C TRP A 174 2.75 8.69 -12.61
N SER A 175 2.14 9.85 -12.67
CA SER A 175 2.88 11.09 -12.41
C SER A 175 3.33 11.09 -10.95
N ASP A 176 4.57 11.48 -10.77
CA ASP A 176 5.42 11.60 -9.59
C ASP A 176 4.79 12.17 -8.31
N VAL A 177 3.68 11.59 -7.83
CA VAL A 177 3.11 12.07 -6.57
C VAL A 177 3.76 11.44 -5.35
N ASP A 178 4.53 10.38 -5.49
CA ASP A 178 5.18 9.76 -4.32
C ASP A 178 6.44 8.94 -4.67
N ASN A 179 7.43 9.55 -5.30
CA ASN A 179 8.80 9.05 -5.19
C ASN A 179 9.44 9.49 -3.85
N SER A 180 8.62 9.61 -2.79
CA SER A 180 9.05 10.13 -1.50
C SER A 180 9.57 9.08 -0.52
N TYR A 181 9.75 7.83 -0.94
CA TYR A 181 10.20 6.74 -0.06
C TYR A 181 11.27 5.80 -0.65
N SER A 182 11.88 6.12 -1.78
CA SER A 182 13.16 5.50 -2.13
C SER A 182 14.24 6.11 -1.24
N SER A 183 15.10 5.28 -0.68
CA SER A 183 16.30 5.75 0.03
C SER A 183 17.04 6.76 -0.84
N ASP A 184 17.13 8.00 -0.39
CA ASP A 184 17.62 9.15 -1.16
C ASP A 184 19.11 9.09 -1.52
N GLU A 185 19.79 7.97 -1.29
CA GLU A 185 21.14 7.70 -1.81
C GLU A 185 21.19 7.59 -3.34
N ASN A 186 20.03 7.38 -4.01
CA ASN A 186 19.91 7.34 -5.46
C ASN A 186 19.38 8.64 -6.09
N ASP A 187 19.27 9.74 -5.34
CA ASP A 187 18.93 11.04 -5.95
C ASP A 187 20.12 11.51 -6.81
N GLU A 188 19.88 11.74 -8.10
CA GLU A 188 20.91 12.20 -9.05
C GLU A 188 21.70 13.43 -8.57
N LEU A 189 21.12 14.22 -7.67
CA LEU A 189 21.75 15.40 -7.08
C LEU A 189 22.37 15.15 -5.70
N TYR A 190 22.31 13.89 -5.19
CA TYR A 190 22.83 13.56 -3.87
C TYR A 190 24.34 13.86 -3.76
N ASP A 191 25.12 13.38 -4.71
CA ASP A 191 26.58 13.59 -4.71
C ASP A 191 26.95 15.08 -4.82
N GLU A 192 26.22 15.84 -5.64
CA GLU A 192 26.42 17.29 -5.77
C GLU A 192 26.04 18.01 -4.45
N ALA A 193 24.97 17.57 -3.82
CA ALA A 193 24.56 18.10 -2.51
C ALA A 193 25.57 17.78 -1.41
N VAL A 194 26.11 16.55 -1.36
CA VAL A 194 27.15 16.12 -0.43
C VAL A 194 28.40 16.97 -0.62
N ALA A 195 28.89 17.13 -1.83
CA ALA A 195 30.04 17.96 -2.14
C ALA A 195 29.84 19.41 -1.67
N PHE A 196 28.67 20.00 -1.93
CA PHE A 196 28.32 21.35 -1.49
C PHE A 196 28.27 21.47 0.04
N VAL A 197 27.66 20.51 0.74
CA VAL A 197 27.54 20.53 2.22
C VAL A 197 28.92 20.39 2.89
N ILE A 198 29.78 19.52 2.36
CA ILE A 198 31.17 19.33 2.86
C ILE A 198 32.00 20.59 2.64
N GLU A 199 31.94 21.19 1.45
CA GLU A 199 32.70 22.38 1.08
C GLU A 199 32.23 23.61 1.86
N SER A 200 30.93 23.88 1.89
CA SER A 200 30.34 25.06 2.52
C SER A 200 30.23 24.96 4.06
N ARG A 201 30.33 23.72 4.60
CA ARG A 201 30.06 23.40 6.04
C ARG A 201 28.67 23.84 6.48
N ARG A 202 27.72 23.86 5.59
CA ARG A 202 26.31 24.26 5.83
C ARG A 202 25.34 23.12 5.55
N ALA A 203 25.04 22.37 6.58
CA ALA A 203 24.06 21.26 6.51
C ALA A 203 22.64 21.77 6.81
N SER A 204 22.13 22.66 5.97
CA SER A 204 20.74 23.15 6.11
C SER A 204 19.93 22.94 4.84
N ILE A 205 18.66 22.54 5.00
CA ILE A 205 17.71 22.31 3.91
C ILE A 205 17.65 23.53 2.98
N SER A 206 17.57 24.74 3.56
CA SER A 206 17.50 25.99 2.77
C SER A 206 18.77 26.29 1.99
N ALA A 207 19.95 25.83 2.44
CA ALA A 207 21.19 26.01 1.72
C ALA A 207 21.27 25.09 0.51
N VAL A 208 20.91 23.81 0.68
CA VAL A 208 20.82 22.81 -0.42
C VAL A 208 19.75 23.20 -1.44
N GLN A 209 18.57 23.57 -0.97
CA GLN A 209 17.48 24.04 -1.84
C GLN A 209 17.90 25.17 -2.77
N ARG A 210 18.58 26.19 -2.23
CA ARG A 210 19.04 27.35 -3.02
C ARG A 210 20.18 27.00 -3.95
N LYS A 211 21.11 26.17 -3.53
CA LYS A 211 22.27 25.77 -4.33
C LYS A 211 21.86 24.95 -5.54
N LEU A 212 21.02 23.91 -5.32
CA LEU A 212 20.61 22.97 -6.35
C LEU A 212 19.32 23.39 -7.08
N ARG A 213 18.69 24.50 -6.65
CA ARG A 213 17.42 25.02 -7.20
C ARG A 213 16.28 23.97 -7.21
N ILE A 214 16.20 23.20 -6.15
CA ILE A 214 15.19 22.14 -5.97
C ILE A 214 14.11 22.55 -4.95
N GLY A 215 13.02 21.78 -4.91
CA GLY A 215 11.96 22.00 -3.92
C GLY A 215 12.40 21.69 -2.48
N TYR A 216 11.74 22.30 -1.50
CA TYR A 216 12.05 22.13 -0.08
C TYR A 216 12.03 20.64 0.33
N ASN A 217 11.00 19.88 -0.09
CA ASN A 217 10.86 18.47 0.28
C ASN A 217 12.00 17.60 -0.28
N ARG A 218 12.49 17.86 -1.50
CA ARG A 218 13.63 17.15 -2.07
C ARG A 218 14.92 17.49 -1.34
N ALA A 219 15.14 18.76 -1.03
CA ALA A 219 16.30 19.19 -0.24
C ALA A 219 16.29 18.61 1.19
N ALA A 220 15.11 18.51 1.81
CA ALA A 220 14.96 17.91 3.14
C ALA A 220 15.36 16.44 3.12
N ARG A 221 14.89 15.66 2.15
CA ARG A 221 15.24 14.24 2.01
C ARG A 221 16.73 14.02 1.78
N ILE A 222 17.34 14.81 0.89
CA ILE A 222 18.78 14.72 0.65
C ILE A 222 19.57 14.96 1.94
N ILE A 223 19.18 15.93 2.77
CA ILE A 223 19.84 16.19 4.07
C ILE A 223 19.56 15.06 5.06
N GLU A 224 18.37 14.48 5.09
CA GLU A 224 18.03 13.32 5.92
C GLU A 224 18.82 12.06 5.52
N ALA A 225 19.02 11.84 4.22
CA ALA A 225 19.87 10.77 3.73
C ALA A 225 21.34 10.97 4.14
N MET A 226 21.85 12.20 4.10
CA MET A 226 23.19 12.53 4.62
C MET A 226 23.31 12.29 6.14
N GLU A 227 22.24 12.51 6.89
CA GLU A 227 22.18 12.23 8.32
C GLU A 227 22.23 10.72 8.59
N MET A 228 21.45 9.93 7.85
CA MET A 228 21.50 8.46 7.94
C MET A 228 22.84 7.88 7.51
N ALA A 229 23.49 8.48 6.50
CA ALA A 229 24.85 8.11 6.07
C ALA A 229 25.97 8.60 7.03
N GLY A 230 25.62 9.32 8.11
CA GLY A 230 26.60 9.82 9.09
C GLY A 230 27.48 10.97 8.58
N LEU A 231 27.09 11.64 7.49
CA LEU A 231 27.82 12.79 6.94
C LEU A 231 27.52 14.08 7.70
N VAL A 232 26.31 14.16 8.28
CA VAL A 232 25.86 15.27 9.12
C VAL A 232 25.24 14.74 10.41
N SER A 233 25.22 15.58 11.46
CA SER A 233 24.61 15.21 12.74
C SER A 233 23.09 15.25 12.69
N GLU A 234 22.45 14.63 13.67
CA GLU A 234 21.03 14.85 13.96
C GLU A 234 20.72 16.35 14.15
N MET A 235 19.47 16.72 13.91
CA MET A 235 19.03 18.10 14.07
C MET A 235 19.07 18.51 15.53
N SER A 236 19.88 19.49 15.88
CA SER A 236 19.96 20.05 17.22
C SER A 236 18.70 20.82 17.59
N SER A 237 18.50 21.09 18.88
CA SER A 237 17.36 21.85 19.40
C SER A 237 17.19 23.27 18.82
N ASN A 238 18.24 23.82 18.24
CA ASN A 238 18.26 25.11 17.53
C ASN A 238 17.98 24.99 16.02
N GLY A 239 17.65 23.79 15.52
CA GLY A 239 17.36 23.55 14.10
C GLY A 239 18.59 23.45 13.19
N SER A 240 19.80 23.40 13.73
CA SER A 240 21.05 23.26 12.97
C SER A 240 21.58 21.81 13.00
N ARG A 241 22.30 21.43 11.95
CA ARG A 241 23.06 20.19 11.82
C ARG A 241 24.53 20.51 11.61
N GLU A 242 25.43 19.69 12.15
CA GLU A 242 26.88 19.83 11.99
C GLU A 242 27.39 18.84 10.94
N VAL A 243 28.39 19.25 10.14
CA VAL A 243 29.01 18.38 9.14
C VAL A 243 30.12 17.58 9.84
N LEU A 244 29.96 16.25 9.90
CA LEU A 244 30.83 15.34 10.66
C LEU A 244 32.09 14.93 9.88
N VAL A 245 32.07 14.96 8.55
CA VAL A 245 33.22 14.60 7.72
C VAL A 245 34.18 15.75 7.50
N PRO A 246 35.50 15.45 7.40
CA PRO A 246 36.52 16.45 7.13
C PRO A 246 36.40 17.06 5.74
N LYS A 247 36.93 18.29 5.56
CA LYS A 247 36.99 18.92 4.23
C LYS A 247 37.93 18.13 3.33
N GLN A 248 37.47 17.70 2.16
CA GLN A 248 38.38 17.12 1.17
C GLN A 248 39.33 18.23 0.70
N GLN A 249 40.64 17.94 0.74
CA GLN A 249 41.70 18.83 0.25
C GLN A 249 41.78 18.79 -1.28
#